data_b6ced28b10ed6b6034713cd57606bc18
#
_entry.id   b6ced28b10ed6b6034713cd57606bc18
#
_cell.length_a   1.000
_cell.length_b   1.000
_cell.length_c   1.000
_cell.angle_alpha   90.00
_cell.angle_beta   90.00
_cell.angle_gamma   90.00
#
_symmetry.space_group_name_H-M   'P 1'
#
loop_
_entity.id
_entity.type
_entity.pdbx_description
1 polymer ?
#
loop_
_entity_poly.entity_id
_entity_poly.type
_entity_poly.pdbx_seq_one_letter_code
_entity_poly.pdbx_strand_id
1 'polypeptide(L)'
;MDASNKNSAQAIADRIVNRTISRRGLVKGAAIAGVGVAASTTFFAPTVIGQSKGKVTFWTTHGDTGLEALQKIGSDFNAQSDKWEVEVVKRPDADVTDSSSLITAVRAGEGPDTYLLDRFIVAERAANGLLEDLTQHFNDAGENTDLSEKWVDFAAAEATWDNKPYALPFDTDVRALFYNEDLLTAAGVDYTAFDKANGPTTYDKMGEIFEALNKDDGSNFTQMGYVPYFGQAGSLYTDGFAWGGSFFDYEQCQVTPDNEQVVAAATWGKDYIEKIGGFDKVNKFVAAALKTGAAPTDSPFIQKRLGGMIDGNWQFASFRKYIPDAKIGYTYIPTPKEGDNSYTWAGGWSGVIPQGAKNPEGGFAFLQYLTGPQGMPTYVKMNNNLPVLRELLADKSLFDENLSWFVDNLFPGTKNRPPLPVGAKYWDELKSAWEAIYLGQASPEDALAQCKENVQQEIDAGGFCPIAPPKSEEATPAS
;
A
#
# COMPACT_ATOMS: atom_id res chain seq x y z
N MET A 1 33.54 -22.70 -12.46
CA MET A 1 34.24 -21.47 -12.08
C MET A 1 33.17 -20.62 -11.39
N ASP A 2 33.12 -20.28 -10.17
CA ASP A 2 33.95 -20.53 -9.01
C ASP A 2 33.05 -20.48 -7.77
N ALA A 3 33.30 -21.33 -6.80
CA ALA A 3 32.50 -21.56 -5.61
C ALA A 3 32.63 -20.44 -4.53
N SER A 4 33.00 -19.23 -4.93
CA SER A 4 33.35 -18.15 -3.99
C SER A 4 32.18 -17.26 -3.54
N ASN A 5 31.03 -17.30 -4.22
CA ASN A 5 29.93 -16.37 -3.93
C ASN A 5 28.80 -16.95 -3.06
N LYS A 6 28.81 -18.26 -2.81
CA LYS A 6 27.90 -18.87 -1.79
C LYS A 6 28.36 -18.67 -0.34
N ASN A 7 29.62 -18.24 -0.16
CA ASN A 7 30.21 -18.07 1.18
C ASN A 7 29.94 -16.68 1.81
N SER A 8 29.46 -15.70 1.09
CA SER A 8 29.25 -14.36 1.66
C SER A 8 27.91 -14.23 2.40
N ALA A 9 26.85 -14.81 1.87
CA ALA A 9 25.54 -14.78 2.53
C ALA A 9 25.52 -15.71 3.77
N GLN A 10 26.13 -16.92 3.64
CA GLN A 10 26.26 -17.85 4.75
C GLN A 10 27.20 -17.31 5.84
N ALA A 11 28.26 -16.59 5.49
CA ALA A 11 29.18 -15.98 6.45
C ALA A 11 28.55 -14.79 7.21
N ILE A 12 27.52 -14.14 6.64
CA ILE A 12 26.75 -13.10 7.33
C ILE A 12 25.77 -13.74 8.31
N ALA A 13 25.10 -14.83 7.92
CA ALA A 13 24.21 -15.59 8.79
C ALA A 13 24.95 -16.22 9.99
N ASP A 14 26.12 -16.83 9.76
CA ASP A 14 26.91 -17.47 10.82
C ASP A 14 27.56 -16.48 11.81
N ARG A 15 27.75 -15.22 11.44
CA ARG A 15 28.20 -14.17 12.37
C ARG A 15 27.11 -13.70 13.34
N ILE A 16 25.86 -13.96 13.06
CA ILE A 16 24.71 -13.56 13.89
C ILE A 16 24.46 -14.58 15.00
N VAL A 17 24.80 -15.85 14.81
CA VAL A 17 24.45 -16.94 15.73
C VAL A 17 25.45 -17.18 16.86
N ASN A 18 26.70 -16.72 16.77
CA ASN A 18 27.77 -17.05 17.73
C ASN A 18 28.29 -15.86 18.55
N ARG A 19 27.42 -15.26 19.39
CA ARG A 19 27.84 -14.54 20.60
C ARG A 19 27.01 -14.96 21.80
N THR A 20 27.39 -16.07 22.39
CA THR A 20 26.99 -16.47 23.75
C THR A 20 27.56 -15.49 24.76
N ILE A 21 26.72 -14.69 25.40
CA ILE A 21 27.07 -13.92 26.58
C ILE A 21 26.94 -14.81 27.79
N SER A 22 28.08 -15.03 28.46
CA SER A 22 28.22 -15.83 29.67
C SER A 22 27.41 -15.27 30.85
N ARG A 23 26.57 -16.16 31.43
CA ARG A 23 25.86 -15.89 32.69
C ARG A 23 26.83 -16.00 33.87
N ARG A 24 27.60 -14.96 34.20
CA ARG A 24 28.26 -14.77 35.48
C ARG A 24 28.53 -13.30 35.73
N GLY A 25 27.69 -12.70 36.55
CA GLY A 25 28.00 -11.39 37.12
C GLY A 25 26.81 -10.52 37.44
N LEU A 26 25.95 -10.96 38.34
CA LEU A 26 25.09 -10.01 39.12
C LEU A 26 24.49 -10.73 40.35
N VAL A 27 25.34 -10.97 41.33
CA VAL A 27 24.91 -11.15 42.72
C VAL A 27 25.93 -10.45 43.60
N LYS A 28 25.61 -9.26 44.07
CA LYS A 28 26.12 -8.72 45.34
C LYS A 28 25.43 -7.37 45.62
N GLY A 29 24.66 -7.34 46.70
CA GLY A 29 24.34 -6.08 47.38
C GLY A 29 22.90 -5.85 47.76
N ALA A 30 22.45 -6.49 48.83
CA ALA A 30 21.53 -5.85 49.79
C ALA A 30 21.44 -6.74 51.02
N ALA A 31 22.01 -6.27 52.11
CA ALA A 31 21.79 -6.82 53.44
C ALA A 31 21.30 -5.71 54.38
N ILE A 32 20.28 -6.03 55.17
CA ILE A 32 19.98 -5.60 56.53
C ILE A 32 19.18 -4.32 56.72
N ALA A 33 17.96 -4.47 57.22
CA ALA A 33 17.55 -4.01 58.58
C ALA A 33 16.17 -4.57 58.90
N GLY A 34 16.11 -5.33 60.00
CA GLY A 34 14.89 -5.85 60.55
C GLY A 34 14.24 -4.87 61.54
N VAL A 35 13.01 -5.15 61.89
CA VAL A 35 12.41 -5.06 63.26
C VAL A 35 10.87 -5.05 63.13
N GLY A 36 10.19 -5.90 63.91
CA GLY A 36 8.86 -5.64 64.48
C GLY A 36 7.72 -6.56 64.03
N VAL A 37 7.51 -7.61 64.79
CA VAL A 37 6.31 -8.48 64.79
C VAL A 37 5.10 -7.74 65.34
N ALA A 38 4.01 -7.67 64.58
CA ALA A 38 2.66 -7.55 65.09
C ALA A 38 1.74 -8.48 64.28
N ALA A 39 1.30 -9.54 64.86
CA ALA A 39 0.36 -10.50 64.28
C ALA A 39 -1.03 -9.85 64.23
N SER A 40 -1.50 -9.50 63.05
CA SER A 40 -2.91 -9.29 62.77
C SER A 40 -3.29 -10.29 61.65
N THR A 41 -4.17 -11.23 62.00
CA THR A 41 -4.82 -12.16 61.09
C THR A 41 -5.76 -11.39 60.19
N THR A 42 -5.23 -10.86 59.08
CA THR A 42 -6.03 -10.42 57.95
C THR A 42 -6.20 -11.59 56.98
N PHE A 43 -7.45 -11.96 56.77
CA PHE A 43 -7.83 -12.88 55.66
C PHE A 43 -7.33 -12.23 54.35
N PHE A 44 -6.26 -12.76 53.78
CA PHE A 44 -5.87 -12.48 52.42
C PHE A 44 -6.89 -13.16 51.51
N ALA A 45 -7.82 -12.35 50.97
CA ALA A 45 -8.44 -12.78 49.70
C ALA A 45 -7.31 -13.02 48.67
N PRO A 46 -7.32 -14.09 47.91
CA PRO A 46 -6.32 -14.27 46.87
C PRO A 46 -6.44 -13.11 45.91
N THR A 47 -5.46 -12.22 45.95
CA THR A 47 -5.27 -11.27 44.87
C THR A 47 -5.02 -12.09 43.64
N VAL A 48 -5.98 -12.18 42.74
CA VAL A 48 -5.76 -12.65 41.38
C VAL A 48 -4.73 -11.68 40.80
N ILE A 49 -3.46 -12.09 40.82
CA ILE A 49 -2.41 -11.41 40.08
C ILE A 49 -2.80 -11.65 38.62
N GLY A 50 -3.51 -10.72 38.02
CA GLY A 50 -3.77 -10.71 36.60
C GLY A 50 -2.42 -10.85 35.91
N GLN A 51 -2.26 -11.93 35.15
CA GLN A 51 -1.05 -12.15 34.37
C GLN A 51 -0.88 -10.93 33.46
N SER A 52 0.24 -10.22 33.55
CA SER A 52 0.48 -9.05 32.69
C SER A 52 0.46 -9.51 31.24
N LYS A 53 -0.34 -8.86 30.40
CA LYS A 53 -0.40 -9.15 28.98
C LYS A 53 0.99 -8.99 28.33
N GLY A 54 1.32 -9.87 27.40
CA GLY A 54 2.51 -9.72 26.57
C GLY A 54 2.34 -8.48 25.67
N LYS A 55 3.41 -7.69 25.53
CA LYS A 55 3.38 -6.49 24.67
C LYS A 55 3.70 -6.86 23.23
N VAL A 56 2.99 -6.24 22.30
CA VAL A 56 3.16 -6.37 20.85
C VAL A 56 3.32 -4.98 20.28
N THR A 57 4.41 -4.73 19.56
CA THR A 57 4.64 -3.47 18.84
C THR A 57 4.27 -3.66 17.37
N PHE A 58 3.30 -2.89 16.91
CA PHE A 58 2.84 -2.87 15.51
C PHE A 58 3.21 -1.57 14.83
N TRP A 59 3.98 -1.65 13.73
CA TRP A 59 4.37 -0.49 12.94
C TRP A 59 3.49 -0.29 11.72
N THR A 60 3.22 0.97 11.38
CA THR A 60 2.51 1.35 10.16
C THR A 60 3.03 2.68 9.62
N THR A 61 3.05 2.83 8.31
CA THR A 61 3.30 4.11 7.63
C THR A 61 2.02 4.89 7.38
N HIS A 62 0.85 4.30 7.63
CA HIS A 62 -0.44 4.97 7.46
C HIS A 62 -0.54 6.26 8.28
N GLY A 63 -1.13 7.27 7.69
CA GLY A 63 -1.46 8.54 8.34
C GLY A 63 -2.97 8.76 8.40
N ASP A 64 -3.38 9.90 8.91
CA ASP A 64 -4.75 10.41 8.88
C ASP A 64 -5.81 9.36 9.27
N THR A 65 -6.87 9.21 8.47
CA THR A 65 -7.99 8.27 8.72
C THR A 65 -7.55 6.81 8.82
N GLY A 66 -6.53 6.42 8.05
CA GLY A 66 -5.95 5.08 8.12
C GLY A 66 -5.28 4.80 9.47
N LEU A 67 -4.50 5.75 9.99
CA LEU A 67 -3.88 5.63 11.31
C LEU A 67 -4.93 5.61 12.42
N GLU A 68 -5.93 6.49 12.35
CA GLU A 68 -7.04 6.53 13.32
C GLU A 68 -7.79 5.19 13.36
N ALA A 69 -8.04 4.58 12.20
CA ALA A 69 -8.67 3.27 12.11
C ALA A 69 -7.81 2.16 12.74
N LEU A 70 -6.51 2.12 12.44
CA LEU A 70 -5.58 1.13 13.00
C LEU A 70 -5.43 1.29 14.52
N GLN A 71 -5.38 2.52 15.03
CA GLN A 71 -5.36 2.79 16.48
C GLN A 71 -6.65 2.32 17.17
N LYS A 72 -7.80 2.53 16.53
CA LYS A 72 -9.10 2.04 17.04
C LYS A 72 -9.10 0.51 17.09
N ILE A 73 -8.65 -0.16 16.02
CA ILE A 73 -8.56 -1.62 15.96
C ILE A 73 -7.62 -2.17 17.03
N GLY A 74 -6.45 -1.54 17.22
CA GLY A 74 -5.52 -1.90 18.29
C GLY A 74 -6.14 -1.77 19.68
N SER A 75 -6.90 -0.68 19.93
CA SER A 75 -7.63 -0.49 21.19
C SER A 75 -8.70 -1.56 21.41
N ASP A 76 -9.45 -1.92 20.35
CA ASP A 76 -10.48 -2.96 20.43
C ASP A 76 -9.89 -4.35 20.67
N PHE A 77 -8.76 -4.66 20.04
CA PHE A 77 -7.99 -5.87 20.31
C PHE A 77 -7.55 -5.93 21.78
N ASN A 78 -7.00 -4.83 22.31
CA ASN A 78 -6.53 -4.74 23.69
C ASN A 78 -7.65 -4.95 24.72
N ALA A 79 -8.87 -4.51 24.39
CA ALA A 79 -10.05 -4.71 25.23
C ALA A 79 -10.56 -6.17 25.24
N GLN A 80 -10.28 -6.94 24.19
CA GLN A 80 -10.80 -8.31 24.02
C GLN A 80 -9.74 -9.38 24.31
N SER A 81 -8.46 -9.09 24.09
CA SER A 81 -7.37 -10.04 24.31
C SER A 81 -6.95 -10.08 25.76
N ASP A 82 -6.94 -11.28 26.37
CA ASP A 82 -6.41 -11.50 27.73
C ASP A 82 -4.89 -11.73 27.74
N LYS A 83 -4.33 -12.13 26.59
CA LYS A 83 -2.92 -12.56 26.48
C LYS A 83 -2.00 -11.46 25.97
N TRP A 84 -2.46 -10.59 25.09
CA TRP A 84 -1.64 -9.61 24.36
C TRP A 84 -2.17 -8.19 24.48
N GLU A 85 -1.26 -7.23 24.43
CA GLU A 85 -1.56 -5.80 24.34
C GLU A 85 -0.73 -5.18 23.21
N VAL A 86 -1.39 -4.65 22.17
CA VAL A 86 -0.74 -4.04 21.01
C VAL A 86 -0.57 -2.53 21.18
N GLU A 87 0.60 -2.03 20.79
CA GLU A 87 0.90 -0.61 20.61
C GLU A 87 1.08 -0.31 19.12
N VAL A 88 0.27 0.61 18.58
CA VAL A 88 0.32 1.04 17.18
C VAL A 88 1.27 2.23 17.04
N VAL A 89 2.34 2.07 16.27
CA VAL A 89 3.40 3.08 16.12
C VAL A 89 3.47 3.56 14.66
N LYS A 90 3.24 4.86 14.44
CA LYS A 90 3.41 5.51 13.12
C LYS A 90 4.89 5.61 12.76
N ARG A 91 5.21 5.19 11.53
CA ARG A 91 6.54 5.30 10.93
C ARG A 91 6.55 6.33 9.78
N PRO A 92 7.71 6.85 9.38
CA PRO A 92 7.84 7.69 8.20
C PRO A 92 7.40 6.97 6.92
N ASP A 93 6.84 7.73 5.96
CA ASP A 93 6.34 7.17 4.70
C ASP A 93 7.47 6.54 3.85
N ALA A 94 8.71 7.03 3.98
CA ALA A 94 9.88 6.45 3.32
C ALA A 94 10.15 4.98 3.70
N ASP A 95 9.70 4.53 4.88
CA ASP A 95 9.87 3.14 5.34
C ASP A 95 9.06 2.13 4.49
N VAL A 96 8.20 2.58 3.58
CA VAL A 96 7.49 1.69 2.65
C VAL A 96 8.47 0.94 1.75
N THR A 97 9.32 1.65 1.03
CA THR A 97 10.32 1.04 0.13
C THR A 97 11.69 0.85 0.80
N ASP A 98 12.11 1.75 1.70
CA ASP A 98 13.36 1.66 2.44
C ASP A 98 13.26 0.81 3.71
N SER A 99 13.96 -0.33 3.71
CA SER A 99 14.02 -1.23 4.87
C SER A 99 15.11 -0.90 5.89
N SER A 100 15.90 0.14 5.68
CA SER A 100 17.08 0.44 6.50
C SER A 100 16.74 0.69 7.97
N SER A 101 15.63 1.42 8.23
CA SER A 101 15.16 1.70 9.57
C SER A 101 14.67 0.43 10.29
N LEU A 102 13.94 -0.44 9.60
CA LEU A 102 13.49 -1.73 10.09
C LEU A 102 14.68 -2.63 10.45
N ILE A 103 15.62 -2.82 9.52
CA ILE A 103 16.81 -3.65 9.73
C ILE A 103 17.62 -3.16 10.92
N THR A 104 17.80 -1.84 11.04
CA THR A 104 18.54 -1.22 12.16
C THR A 104 17.85 -1.47 13.49
N ALA A 105 16.53 -1.28 13.56
CA ALA A 105 15.74 -1.50 14.77
C ALA A 105 15.71 -2.97 15.18
N VAL A 106 15.51 -3.89 14.24
CA VAL A 106 15.54 -5.35 14.50
C VAL A 106 16.93 -5.77 15.04
N ARG A 107 18.02 -5.30 14.44
CA ARG A 107 19.37 -5.58 14.92
C ARG A 107 19.65 -5.03 16.33
N ALA A 108 19.07 -3.89 16.67
CA ALA A 108 19.15 -3.32 18.02
C ALA A 108 18.24 -4.05 19.02
N GLY A 109 17.37 -4.95 18.57
CA GLY A 109 16.36 -5.59 19.38
C GLY A 109 15.22 -4.64 19.77
N GLU A 110 14.94 -3.62 18.94
CA GLU A 110 13.89 -2.62 19.11
C GLU A 110 12.95 -2.57 17.89
N GLY A 111 13.02 -3.61 17.04
CA GLY A 111 12.12 -3.77 15.92
C GLY A 111 10.68 -4.06 16.35
N PRO A 112 9.72 -3.94 15.42
CA PRO A 112 8.33 -4.30 15.71
C PRO A 112 8.18 -5.81 15.82
N ASP A 113 7.10 -6.26 16.48
CA ASP A 113 6.68 -7.66 16.45
C ASP A 113 5.89 -7.97 15.19
N THR A 114 5.24 -6.94 14.62
CA THR A 114 4.55 -7.02 13.33
C THR A 114 4.41 -5.63 12.71
N TYR A 115 4.20 -5.55 11.40
CA TYR A 115 3.97 -4.28 10.72
C TYR A 115 3.15 -4.43 9.43
N LEU A 116 2.57 -3.32 8.95
CA LEU A 116 1.96 -3.27 7.63
C LEU A 116 3.02 -2.97 6.57
N LEU A 117 3.01 -3.77 5.53
CA LEU A 117 3.86 -3.67 4.36
C LEU A 117 2.98 -3.60 3.10
N ASP A 118 3.31 -2.73 2.16
CA ASP A 118 2.65 -2.73 0.84
C ASP A 118 2.88 -4.08 0.18
N ARG A 119 1.80 -4.74 -0.29
CA ARG A 119 1.82 -6.14 -0.68
C ARG A 119 2.83 -6.47 -1.77
N PHE A 120 3.03 -5.59 -2.74
CA PHE A 120 3.95 -5.85 -3.85
C PHE A 120 5.43 -5.97 -3.45
N ILE A 121 5.77 -5.56 -2.22
CA ILE A 121 7.14 -5.64 -1.68
C ILE A 121 7.35 -6.91 -0.84
N VAL A 122 6.31 -7.66 -0.51
CA VAL A 122 6.41 -8.85 0.34
C VAL A 122 7.39 -9.86 -0.24
N ALA A 123 7.28 -10.16 -1.55
CA ALA A 123 8.19 -11.09 -2.23
C ALA A 123 9.66 -10.65 -2.11
N GLU A 124 9.96 -9.35 -2.28
CA GLU A 124 11.31 -8.81 -2.13
C GLU A 124 11.83 -8.95 -0.69
N ARG A 125 11.02 -8.60 0.30
CA ARG A 125 11.41 -8.71 1.71
C ARG A 125 11.62 -10.17 2.13
N ALA A 126 10.78 -11.09 1.65
CA ALA A 126 10.89 -12.52 1.89
C ALA A 126 12.15 -13.10 1.23
N ALA A 127 12.40 -12.80 -0.05
CA ALA A 127 13.58 -13.24 -0.79
C ALA A 127 14.89 -12.77 -0.13
N ASN A 128 14.88 -11.59 0.49
CA ASN A 128 16.03 -11.04 1.24
C ASN A 128 16.11 -11.52 2.70
N GLY A 129 15.24 -12.45 3.14
CA GLY A 129 15.26 -13.02 4.49
C GLY A 129 14.91 -12.02 5.59
N LEU A 130 14.12 -10.99 5.28
CA LEU A 130 13.71 -9.94 6.23
C LEU A 130 12.38 -10.25 6.91
N LEU A 131 11.62 -11.23 6.38
CA LEU A 131 10.33 -11.66 6.92
C LEU A 131 10.41 -13.08 7.47
N GLU A 132 9.58 -13.34 8.47
CA GLU A 132 9.36 -14.68 9.01
C GLU A 132 8.44 -15.49 8.07
N ASP A 133 8.80 -16.76 7.83
CA ASP A 133 7.94 -17.75 7.18
C ASP A 133 6.79 -18.09 8.13
N LEU A 134 5.56 -17.76 7.75
CA LEU A 134 4.39 -17.90 8.60
C LEU A 134 3.78 -19.31 8.58
N THR A 135 4.37 -20.26 7.85
CA THR A 135 3.85 -21.64 7.71
C THR A 135 3.54 -22.28 9.07
N GLN A 136 4.44 -22.13 10.05
CA GLN A 136 4.24 -22.72 11.37
C GLN A 136 3.11 -22.02 12.14
N HIS A 137 2.99 -20.70 12.04
CA HIS A 137 1.91 -19.94 12.68
C HIS A 137 0.52 -20.35 12.15
N PHE A 138 0.41 -20.55 10.82
CA PHE A 138 -0.82 -21.06 10.22
C PHE A 138 -1.16 -22.48 10.71
N ASN A 139 -0.17 -23.39 10.74
CA ASN A 139 -0.36 -24.75 11.21
C ASN A 139 -0.79 -24.80 12.68
N ASP A 140 -0.17 -23.98 13.55
CA ASP A 140 -0.50 -23.90 14.98
C ASP A 140 -1.90 -23.33 15.21
N ALA A 141 -2.37 -22.45 14.31
CA ALA A 141 -3.73 -21.93 14.30
C ALA A 141 -4.75 -22.90 13.67
N GLY A 142 -4.30 -24.04 13.11
CA GLY A 142 -5.17 -24.99 12.39
C GLY A 142 -5.69 -24.45 11.07
N GLU A 143 -4.96 -23.52 10.44
CA GLU A 143 -5.32 -22.87 9.19
C GLU A 143 -4.50 -23.41 8.01
N ASN A 144 -5.06 -23.30 6.79
CA ASN A 144 -4.36 -23.67 5.58
C ASN A 144 -3.29 -22.62 5.22
N THR A 145 -2.15 -23.09 4.74
CA THR A 145 -1.06 -22.25 4.22
C THR A 145 -1.28 -21.77 2.79
N ASP A 146 -2.23 -22.37 2.05
CA ASP A 146 -2.69 -21.83 0.76
C ASP A 146 -3.66 -20.67 1.00
N LEU A 147 -3.15 -19.47 0.91
CA LEU A 147 -3.90 -18.24 1.18
C LEU A 147 -5.06 -18.05 0.20
N SER A 148 -5.00 -18.61 -1.02
CA SER A 148 -6.04 -18.44 -2.04
C SER A 148 -7.39 -19.07 -1.68
N GLU A 149 -7.43 -19.94 -0.68
CA GLU A 149 -8.71 -20.49 -0.16
C GLU A 149 -9.57 -19.42 0.54
N LYS A 150 -8.93 -18.47 1.21
CA LYS A 150 -9.64 -17.45 2.02
C LYS A 150 -9.57 -16.06 1.40
N TRP A 151 -8.46 -15.69 0.78
CA TRP A 151 -8.23 -14.37 0.22
C TRP A 151 -8.37 -14.37 -1.29
N VAL A 152 -8.64 -13.20 -1.88
CA VAL A 152 -8.65 -13.02 -3.33
C VAL A 152 -7.29 -13.36 -3.91
N ASP A 153 -7.25 -13.95 -5.11
CA ASP A 153 -6.06 -14.60 -5.66
C ASP A 153 -4.84 -13.68 -5.77
N PHE A 154 -5.03 -12.45 -6.22
CA PHE A 154 -3.91 -11.51 -6.33
C PHE A 154 -3.31 -11.16 -4.95
N ALA A 155 -4.15 -10.99 -3.92
CA ALA A 155 -3.67 -10.66 -2.58
C ALA A 155 -2.96 -11.87 -1.93
N ALA A 156 -3.46 -13.07 -2.17
CA ALA A 156 -2.81 -14.31 -1.77
C ALA A 156 -1.45 -14.49 -2.46
N ALA A 157 -1.38 -14.23 -3.78
CA ALA A 157 -0.14 -14.31 -4.56
C ALA A 157 0.92 -13.30 -4.08
N GLU A 158 0.53 -12.03 -3.86
CA GLU A 158 1.43 -10.99 -3.35
C GLU A 158 1.92 -11.26 -1.90
N ALA A 159 1.19 -12.07 -1.11
CA ALA A 159 1.57 -12.45 0.25
C ALA A 159 2.40 -13.74 0.34
N THR A 160 2.65 -14.39 -0.80
CA THR A 160 3.32 -15.69 -0.91
C THR A 160 4.66 -15.54 -1.65
N TRP A 161 5.71 -16.18 -1.15
CA TRP A 161 7.00 -16.31 -1.81
C TRP A 161 7.51 -17.76 -1.68
N ASP A 162 8.03 -18.32 -2.77
CA ASP A 162 8.53 -19.70 -2.82
C ASP A 162 7.53 -20.72 -2.22
N ASN A 163 6.24 -20.59 -2.59
CA ASN A 163 5.11 -21.39 -2.12
C ASN A 163 4.87 -21.36 -0.59
N LYS A 164 5.34 -20.33 0.10
CA LYS A 164 5.16 -20.14 1.53
C LYS A 164 4.50 -18.81 1.84
N PRO A 165 3.60 -18.75 2.84
CA PRO A 165 3.02 -17.50 3.28
C PRO A 165 4.03 -16.69 4.11
N TYR A 166 4.25 -15.43 3.73
CA TYR A 166 5.07 -14.47 4.48
C TYR A 166 4.25 -13.29 5.02
N ALA A 167 2.97 -13.23 4.68
CA ALA A 167 2.10 -12.16 5.09
C ALA A 167 0.65 -12.63 5.25
N LEU A 168 -0.15 -11.90 6.04
CA LEU A 168 -1.61 -11.98 6.01
C LEU A 168 -2.12 -10.80 5.19
N PRO A 169 -2.80 -11.04 4.03
CA PRO A 169 -3.38 -9.96 3.25
C PRO A 169 -4.40 -9.17 4.08
N PHE A 170 -4.28 -7.84 4.09
CA PHE A 170 -5.11 -6.98 4.93
C PHE A 170 -6.22 -6.33 4.12
N ASP A 171 -5.89 -5.39 3.24
CA ASP A 171 -6.86 -4.61 2.49
C ASP A 171 -6.52 -4.54 1.01
N THR A 172 -7.43 -3.95 0.26
CA THR A 172 -7.19 -3.51 -1.11
C THR A 172 -7.90 -2.19 -1.38
N ASP A 173 -7.52 -1.61 -2.50
CA ASP A 173 -8.08 -0.37 -3.01
C ASP A 173 -8.11 -0.43 -4.54
N VAL A 174 -8.99 0.36 -5.13
CA VAL A 174 -9.07 0.55 -6.57
C VAL A 174 -9.18 2.05 -6.89
N ARG A 175 -8.72 2.46 -8.07
CA ARG A 175 -8.64 3.85 -8.47
C ARG A 175 -9.80 4.22 -9.37
N ALA A 176 -10.24 5.47 -9.22
CA ALA A 176 -11.29 6.09 -10.03
C ALA A 176 -10.89 7.53 -10.36
N LEU A 177 -11.53 8.11 -11.35
CA LEU A 177 -11.51 9.54 -11.56
C LEU A 177 -12.51 10.20 -10.61
N PHE A 178 -12.01 11.00 -9.67
CA PHE A 178 -12.82 11.89 -8.83
C PHE A 178 -12.85 13.29 -9.45
N TYR A 179 -14.00 13.97 -9.37
CA TYR A 179 -14.15 15.32 -9.92
C TYR A 179 -15.01 16.22 -9.04
N ASN A 180 -14.68 17.50 -9.01
CA ASN A 180 -15.37 18.51 -8.23
C ASN A 180 -16.51 19.12 -9.05
N GLU A 181 -17.75 18.69 -8.79
CA GLU A 181 -18.94 19.17 -9.51
C GLU A 181 -19.23 20.64 -9.28
N ASP A 182 -18.88 21.19 -8.10
CA ASP A 182 -19.09 22.61 -7.80
C ASP A 182 -18.21 23.47 -8.70
N LEU A 183 -16.95 23.09 -8.96
CA LEU A 183 -16.05 23.81 -9.86
C LEU A 183 -16.50 23.72 -11.32
N LEU A 184 -16.90 22.53 -11.78
CA LEU A 184 -17.39 22.32 -13.15
C LEU A 184 -18.67 23.09 -13.41
N THR A 185 -19.62 23.04 -12.47
CA THR A 185 -20.89 23.79 -12.55
C THR A 185 -20.67 25.30 -12.54
N ALA A 186 -19.80 25.79 -11.64
CA ALA A 186 -19.48 27.23 -11.54
C ALA A 186 -18.79 27.78 -12.80
N ALA A 187 -18.06 26.92 -13.52
CA ALA A 187 -17.44 27.27 -14.80
C ALA A 187 -18.39 27.12 -16.01
N GLY A 188 -19.59 26.58 -15.81
CA GLY A 188 -20.54 26.30 -16.91
C GLY A 188 -20.06 25.23 -17.88
N VAL A 189 -19.22 24.30 -17.42
CA VAL A 189 -18.65 23.23 -18.24
C VAL A 189 -19.62 22.08 -18.29
N ASP A 190 -19.86 21.54 -19.48
CA ASP A 190 -20.60 20.27 -19.65
C ASP A 190 -19.68 19.08 -19.30
N TYR A 191 -20.02 18.38 -18.23
CA TYR A 191 -19.31 17.20 -17.76
C TYR A 191 -20.16 15.92 -17.78
N THR A 192 -21.20 15.87 -18.61
CA THR A 192 -22.06 14.68 -18.79
C THR A 192 -21.26 13.45 -19.25
N ALA A 193 -20.10 13.65 -19.88
CA ALA A 193 -19.16 12.58 -20.21
C ALA A 193 -18.57 11.86 -18.97
N PHE A 194 -18.73 12.42 -17.76
CA PHE A 194 -18.32 11.79 -16.50
C PHE A 194 -19.48 11.04 -15.83
N ASP A 195 -20.67 11.02 -16.42
CA ASP A 195 -21.75 10.20 -15.89
C ASP A 195 -21.38 8.71 -16.02
N LYS A 196 -21.20 8.07 -14.88
CA LYS A 196 -20.81 6.65 -14.79
C LYS A 196 -21.80 5.70 -15.45
N ALA A 197 -23.04 6.13 -15.68
CA ALA A 197 -24.05 5.36 -16.44
C ALA A 197 -23.68 5.25 -17.93
N ASN A 198 -22.87 6.15 -18.45
CA ASN A 198 -22.40 6.16 -19.85
C ASN A 198 -21.14 5.31 -20.07
N GLY A 199 -20.57 4.73 -18.99
CA GLY A 199 -19.26 4.06 -19.04
C GLY A 199 -18.08 5.04 -18.97
N PRO A 200 -16.85 4.59 -19.27
CA PRO A 200 -15.66 5.42 -19.18
C PRO A 200 -15.61 6.48 -20.29
N THR A 201 -15.16 7.68 -19.92
CA THR A 201 -14.77 8.72 -20.91
C THR A 201 -13.36 8.43 -21.44
N THR A 202 -12.94 9.17 -22.49
CA THR A 202 -11.54 9.09 -22.95
C THR A 202 -10.65 10.09 -22.21
N TYR A 203 -9.32 9.82 -22.19
CA TYR A 203 -8.32 10.74 -21.65
C TYR A 203 -8.37 12.10 -22.34
N ASP A 204 -8.55 12.12 -23.67
CA ASP A 204 -8.64 13.39 -24.44
C ASP A 204 -9.89 14.18 -24.04
N LYS A 205 -11.05 13.52 -23.92
CA LYS A 205 -12.29 14.18 -23.52
C LYS A 205 -12.23 14.67 -22.06
N MET A 206 -11.65 13.88 -21.17
CA MET A 206 -11.36 14.31 -19.80
C MET A 206 -10.46 15.56 -19.81
N GLY A 207 -9.39 15.53 -20.60
CA GLY A 207 -8.45 16.64 -20.73
C GLY A 207 -9.13 17.93 -21.20
N GLU A 208 -9.99 17.86 -22.23
CA GLU A 208 -10.77 19.00 -22.72
C GLU A 208 -11.69 19.61 -21.64
N ILE A 209 -12.41 18.75 -20.89
CA ILE A 209 -13.34 19.18 -19.83
C ILE A 209 -12.56 19.90 -18.73
N PHE A 210 -11.45 19.34 -18.28
CA PHE A 210 -10.68 19.91 -17.20
C PHE A 210 -9.88 21.15 -17.62
N GLU A 211 -9.39 21.24 -18.86
CA GLU A 211 -8.67 22.40 -19.34
C GLU A 211 -9.50 23.70 -19.21
N ALA A 212 -10.82 23.61 -19.36
CA ALA A 212 -11.73 24.74 -19.18
C ALA A 212 -11.77 25.31 -17.75
N LEU A 213 -11.27 24.56 -16.76
CA LEU A 213 -11.18 25.01 -15.36
C LEU A 213 -9.89 25.78 -15.05
N ASN A 214 -8.89 25.77 -15.95
CA ASN A 214 -7.59 26.38 -15.67
C ASN A 214 -7.71 27.90 -15.56
N LYS A 215 -7.23 28.46 -14.44
CA LYS A 215 -7.14 29.90 -14.20
C LYS A 215 -5.76 30.23 -13.67
N ASP A 216 -5.17 31.30 -14.17
CA ASP A 216 -3.90 31.80 -13.69
C ASP A 216 -3.92 33.31 -13.46
N ASP A 217 -2.94 33.83 -12.75
CA ASP A 217 -2.71 35.27 -12.50
C ASP A 217 -1.66 35.86 -13.43
N GLY A 218 -1.31 35.14 -14.50
CA GLY A 218 -0.23 35.48 -15.44
C GLY A 218 1.10 34.80 -15.11
N SER A 219 1.34 34.43 -13.84
CA SER A 219 2.58 33.80 -13.38
C SER A 219 2.36 32.43 -12.85
N ASN A 220 1.26 32.21 -12.13
CA ASN A 220 0.97 30.93 -11.44
C ASN A 220 -0.48 30.53 -11.64
N PHE A 221 -0.75 29.24 -11.65
CA PHE A 221 -2.12 28.76 -11.59
C PHE A 221 -2.74 29.04 -10.22
N THR A 222 -3.95 29.60 -10.24
CA THR A 222 -4.79 29.79 -9.06
C THR A 222 -5.81 28.65 -8.92
N GLN A 223 -6.20 28.06 -10.06
CA GLN A 223 -7.07 26.89 -10.19
C GLN A 223 -6.62 26.06 -11.38
N MET A 224 -6.67 24.73 -11.26
CA MET A 224 -6.42 23.82 -12.38
C MET A 224 -7.54 22.79 -12.49
N GLY A 225 -7.73 22.26 -13.70
CA GLY A 225 -8.68 21.18 -13.92
C GLY A 225 -8.11 19.83 -13.52
N TYR A 226 -6.98 19.45 -14.10
CA TYR A 226 -6.35 18.15 -13.87
C TYR A 226 -4.82 18.25 -13.95
N VAL A 227 -4.13 17.42 -13.17
CA VAL A 227 -2.67 17.31 -13.19
C VAL A 227 -2.31 15.83 -13.28
N PRO A 228 -1.73 15.35 -14.42
CA PRO A 228 -1.55 13.93 -14.72
C PRO A 228 -0.47 13.23 -13.87
N TYR A 229 0.11 13.90 -12.91
CA TYR A 229 1.04 13.32 -11.94
C TYR A 229 0.66 13.63 -10.49
N PHE A 230 -0.57 14.08 -10.26
CA PHE A 230 -1.08 14.33 -8.92
C PHE A 230 -2.02 13.21 -8.48
N GLY A 231 -1.96 12.84 -7.22
CA GLY A 231 -2.66 11.67 -6.69
C GLY A 231 -2.06 10.38 -7.22
N GLN A 232 -2.88 9.39 -7.50
CA GLN A 232 -2.43 8.10 -8.03
C GLN A 232 -2.09 8.13 -9.54
N ALA A 233 -2.49 9.17 -10.25
CA ALA A 233 -1.97 9.45 -11.59
C ALA A 233 -0.45 9.72 -11.61
N GLY A 234 0.15 10.04 -10.45
CA GLY A 234 1.60 10.13 -10.29
C GLY A 234 2.35 8.79 -10.35
N SER A 235 1.65 7.68 -10.53
CA SER A 235 2.24 6.36 -10.70
C SER A 235 2.04 5.86 -12.13
N LEU A 236 3.13 5.49 -12.80
CA LEU A 236 3.07 4.86 -14.13
C LEU A 236 2.27 3.55 -14.16
N TYR A 237 2.08 2.89 -13.02
CA TYR A 237 1.16 1.75 -12.94
C TYR A 237 -0.28 2.17 -13.24
N THR A 238 -0.72 3.33 -12.75
CA THR A 238 -2.10 3.80 -12.96
C THR A 238 -2.40 3.99 -14.44
N ASP A 239 -1.64 4.86 -15.09
CA ASP A 239 -1.89 5.17 -16.49
C ASP A 239 -1.48 4.00 -17.41
N GLY A 240 -0.38 3.30 -17.10
CA GLY A 240 0.06 2.15 -17.88
C GLY A 240 -0.98 1.03 -17.92
N PHE A 241 -1.58 0.68 -16.79
CA PHE A 241 -2.68 -0.31 -16.75
C PHE A 241 -3.95 0.22 -17.42
N ALA A 242 -4.29 1.50 -17.21
CA ALA A 242 -5.46 2.11 -17.84
C ALA A 242 -5.36 2.09 -19.38
N TRP A 243 -4.16 2.16 -19.92
CA TRP A 243 -3.87 2.06 -21.36
C TRP A 243 -3.72 0.61 -21.84
N GLY A 244 -3.94 -0.39 -20.96
CA GLY A 244 -3.89 -1.81 -21.30
C GLY A 244 -2.48 -2.41 -21.29
N GLY A 245 -1.49 -1.69 -20.76
CA GLY A 245 -0.11 -2.16 -20.63
C GLY A 245 0.05 -3.24 -19.55
N SER A 246 1.21 -3.87 -19.55
CA SER A 246 1.67 -4.82 -18.56
C SER A 246 3.06 -4.42 -18.07
N PHE A 247 3.45 -4.91 -16.88
CA PHE A 247 4.73 -4.55 -16.29
C PHE A 247 5.66 -5.75 -16.11
N PHE A 248 5.20 -6.95 -16.44
CA PHE A 248 6.02 -8.15 -16.39
C PHE A 248 5.49 -9.22 -17.34
N ASP A 249 6.39 -9.86 -18.07
CA ASP A 249 6.15 -11.04 -18.89
C ASP A 249 6.65 -12.28 -18.15
N TYR A 250 5.73 -13.09 -17.64
CA TYR A 250 6.04 -14.30 -16.88
C TYR A 250 6.65 -15.42 -17.74
N GLU A 251 6.33 -15.48 -19.04
CA GLU A 251 6.86 -16.50 -19.94
C GLU A 251 8.34 -16.25 -20.25
N GLN A 252 8.69 -14.98 -20.48
CA GLN A 252 10.06 -14.55 -20.77
C GLN A 252 10.84 -14.19 -19.51
N CYS A 253 10.17 -14.07 -18.36
CA CYS A 253 10.73 -13.58 -17.10
C CYS A 253 11.37 -12.19 -17.27
N GLN A 254 10.63 -11.26 -17.88
CA GLN A 254 11.13 -9.91 -18.17
C GLN A 254 10.18 -8.82 -17.68
N VAL A 255 10.75 -7.75 -17.15
CA VAL A 255 9.98 -6.51 -16.91
C VAL A 255 9.67 -5.82 -18.24
N THR A 256 8.48 -5.27 -18.35
CA THR A 256 7.95 -4.71 -19.59
C THR A 256 7.42 -3.26 -19.43
N PRO A 257 8.10 -2.36 -18.72
CA PRO A 257 7.63 -0.98 -18.60
C PRO A 257 7.70 -0.20 -19.92
N ASP A 258 8.49 -0.67 -20.87
CA ASP A 258 8.77 -0.09 -22.17
C ASP A 258 7.81 -0.57 -23.29
N ASN A 259 6.71 -1.26 -22.92
CA ASN A 259 5.73 -1.64 -23.92
C ASN A 259 4.97 -0.44 -24.49
N GLU A 260 4.44 -0.60 -25.71
CA GLU A 260 3.78 0.46 -26.48
C GLU A 260 2.70 1.20 -25.67
N GLN A 261 1.92 0.48 -24.87
CA GLN A 261 0.81 1.03 -24.10
C GLN A 261 1.30 1.94 -22.96
N VAL A 262 2.32 1.52 -22.22
CA VAL A 262 2.89 2.32 -21.13
C VAL A 262 3.61 3.56 -21.68
N VAL A 263 4.35 3.40 -22.79
CA VAL A 263 4.98 4.52 -23.50
C VAL A 263 3.93 5.52 -23.97
N ALA A 264 2.83 5.07 -24.58
CA ALA A 264 1.74 5.93 -25.04
C ALA A 264 1.05 6.67 -23.88
N ALA A 265 0.83 6.00 -22.74
CA ALA A 265 0.29 6.62 -21.53
C ALA A 265 1.21 7.77 -21.01
N ALA A 266 2.50 7.50 -20.90
CA ALA A 266 3.49 8.48 -20.45
C ALA A 266 3.61 9.66 -21.43
N THR A 267 3.51 9.38 -22.74
CA THR A 267 3.52 10.40 -23.80
C THR A 267 2.30 11.31 -23.68
N TRP A 268 1.11 10.73 -23.51
CA TRP A 268 -0.11 11.52 -23.32
C TRP A 268 0.01 12.48 -22.12
N GLY A 269 0.49 11.98 -20.97
CA GLY A 269 0.66 12.78 -19.77
C GLY A 269 1.64 13.94 -19.97
N LYS A 270 2.78 13.69 -20.62
CA LYS A 270 3.78 14.70 -20.97
C LYS A 270 3.18 15.76 -21.89
N ASP A 271 2.55 15.35 -22.99
CA ASP A 271 1.98 16.25 -23.99
C ASP A 271 0.85 17.10 -23.40
N TYR A 272 0.03 16.53 -22.51
CA TYR A 272 -1.00 17.27 -21.79
C TYR A 272 -0.40 18.35 -20.90
N ILE A 273 0.67 18.09 -20.17
CA ILE A 273 1.36 19.10 -19.35
C ILE A 273 1.95 20.23 -20.21
N GLU A 274 2.58 19.88 -21.33
CA GLU A 274 3.12 20.89 -22.26
C GLU A 274 2.01 21.78 -22.79
N LYS A 275 0.88 21.20 -23.19
CA LYS A 275 -0.31 21.91 -23.67
C LYS A 275 -0.87 22.90 -22.65
N ILE A 276 -0.95 22.54 -21.37
CA ILE A 276 -1.57 23.36 -20.33
C ILE A 276 -0.62 24.39 -19.69
N GLY A 277 0.65 24.47 -20.10
CA GLY A 277 1.55 25.55 -19.66
C GLY A 277 2.94 25.09 -19.16
N GLY A 278 3.27 23.82 -19.33
CA GLY A 278 4.58 23.24 -19.02
C GLY A 278 4.77 22.84 -17.57
N PHE A 279 5.72 21.93 -17.35
CA PHE A 279 5.95 21.28 -16.05
C PHE A 279 6.22 22.28 -14.92
N ASP A 280 7.08 23.26 -15.12
CA ASP A 280 7.47 24.21 -14.07
C ASP A 280 6.28 24.99 -13.48
N LYS A 281 5.36 25.43 -14.35
CA LYS A 281 4.18 26.20 -13.93
C LYS A 281 3.17 25.29 -13.23
N VAL A 282 2.94 24.08 -13.77
CA VAL A 282 2.04 23.08 -13.20
C VAL A 282 2.57 22.58 -11.85
N ASN A 283 3.86 22.28 -11.76
CA ASN A 283 4.48 21.77 -10.54
C ASN A 283 4.40 22.76 -9.37
N LYS A 284 4.53 24.05 -9.62
CA LYS A 284 4.34 25.08 -8.58
C LYS A 284 2.96 25.00 -7.93
N PHE A 285 1.93 24.65 -8.70
CA PHE A 285 0.57 24.55 -8.19
C PHE A 285 0.38 23.37 -7.21
N VAL A 286 1.01 22.23 -7.47
CA VAL A 286 0.88 21.02 -6.63
C VAL A 286 2.02 20.84 -5.64
N ALA A 287 3.08 21.64 -5.70
CA ALA A 287 4.34 21.44 -4.97
C ALA A 287 4.17 21.29 -3.45
N ALA A 288 3.19 21.97 -2.85
CA ALA A 288 2.94 21.86 -1.41
C ALA A 288 2.46 20.46 -1.02
N ALA A 289 1.57 19.87 -1.84
CA ALA A 289 0.99 18.55 -1.61
C ALA A 289 1.94 17.39 -1.97
N LEU A 290 2.95 17.66 -2.79
CA LEU A 290 3.95 16.62 -3.18
C LEU A 290 5.13 16.52 -2.21
N LYS A 291 5.19 17.36 -1.18
CA LYS A 291 6.26 17.28 -0.18
C LYS A 291 6.08 16.04 0.70
N THR A 292 7.18 15.41 1.07
CA THR A 292 7.17 14.33 2.07
C THR A 292 6.52 14.83 3.38
N GLY A 293 5.52 14.13 3.86
CA GLY A 293 4.78 14.50 5.07
C GLY A 293 3.81 15.68 4.90
N ALA A 294 3.41 16.01 3.65
CA ALA A 294 2.37 17.00 3.39
C ALA A 294 1.08 16.64 4.12
N ALA A 295 0.40 17.66 4.68
CA ALA A 295 -0.90 17.43 5.29
C ALA A 295 -1.98 17.21 4.21
N PRO A 296 -3.04 16.43 4.47
CA PRO A 296 -4.15 16.29 3.53
C PRO A 296 -4.75 17.61 3.08
N THR A 297 -4.71 18.63 3.94
CA THR A 297 -5.16 20.01 3.65
C THR A 297 -4.24 20.79 2.70
N ASP A 298 -3.04 20.27 2.40
CA ASP A 298 -2.16 20.86 1.37
C ASP A 298 -2.59 20.45 -0.06
N SER A 299 -3.43 19.42 -0.18
CA SER A 299 -3.99 18.96 -1.44
C SER A 299 -4.82 20.08 -2.12
N PRO A 300 -4.52 20.46 -3.37
CA PRO A 300 -5.31 21.44 -4.08
C PRO A 300 -6.74 20.95 -4.38
N PHE A 301 -6.99 19.63 -4.36
CA PHE A 301 -8.33 19.07 -4.47
C PHE A 301 -9.15 19.34 -3.20
N ILE A 302 -8.55 19.09 -2.01
CA ILE A 302 -9.15 19.40 -0.71
C ILE A 302 -9.35 20.92 -0.56
N GLN A 303 -8.43 21.74 -1.11
CA GLN A 303 -8.56 23.21 -1.14
C GLN A 303 -9.62 23.70 -2.14
N LYS A 304 -10.29 22.81 -2.89
CA LYS A 304 -11.26 23.13 -3.94
C LYS A 304 -10.65 24.00 -5.07
N ARG A 305 -9.39 23.75 -5.41
CA ARG A 305 -8.64 24.44 -6.46
C ARG A 305 -8.26 23.52 -7.62
N LEU A 306 -8.48 22.20 -7.47
CA LEU A 306 -8.27 21.19 -8.51
C LEU A 306 -9.61 20.57 -8.91
N GLY A 307 -9.88 20.52 -10.22
CA GLY A 307 -11.15 20.03 -10.78
C GLY A 307 -11.31 18.52 -10.72
N GLY A 308 -10.24 17.76 -10.94
CA GLY A 308 -10.25 16.30 -10.91
C GLY A 308 -8.92 15.70 -10.55
N MET A 309 -8.96 14.46 -10.07
CA MET A 309 -7.79 13.63 -9.81
C MET A 309 -8.15 12.16 -9.96
N ILE A 310 -7.19 11.34 -10.39
CA ILE A 310 -7.29 9.89 -10.29
C ILE A 310 -6.69 9.49 -8.95
N ASP A 311 -7.51 8.84 -8.10
CA ASP A 311 -7.06 8.40 -6.77
C ASP A 311 -7.90 7.22 -6.28
N GLY A 312 -7.59 6.69 -5.10
CA GLY A 312 -8.24 5.50 -4.57
C GLY A 312 -9.48 5.78 -3.72
N ASN A 313 -10.24 4.72 -3.47
CA ASN A 313 -11.49 4.76 -2.69
C ASN A 313 -11.32 5.27 -1.24
N TRP A 314 -10.13 5.27 -0.66
CA TRP A 314 -9.84 5.91 0.63
C TRP A 314 -10.12 7.41 0.64
N GLN A 315 -10.18 8.06 -0.51
CA GLN A 315 -10.49 9.48 -0.62
C GLN A 315 -11.89 9.83 -0.09
N PHE A 316 -12.84 8.90 -0.11
CA PHE A 316 -14.14 9.14 0.52
C PHE A 316 -14.03 9.48 2.02
N ALA A 317 -13.10 8.85 2.74
CA ALA A 317 -12.83 9.18 4.14
C ALA A 317 -12.24 10.59 4.28
N SER A 318 -11.29 10.96 3.42
CA SER A 318 -10.72 12.31 3.36
C SER A 318 -11.78 13.36 3.02
N PHE A 319 -12.64 13.10 2.04
CA PHE A 319 -13.70 14.04 1.66
C PHE A 319 -14.69 14.27 2.82
N ARG A 320 -15.12 13.20 3.49
CA ARG A 320 -15.99 13.34 4.67
C ARG A 320 -15.36 14.19 5.79
N LYS A 321 -14.05 14.05 5.97
CA LYS A 321 -13.30 14.72 7.03
C LYS A 321 -13.02 16.19 6.73
N TYR A 322 -12.60 16.50 5.51
CA TYR A 322 -12.02 17.80 5.16
C TYR A 322 -12.93 18.70 4.32
N ILE A 323 -13.80 18.12 3.49
CA ILE A 323 -14.70 18.86 2.58
C ILE A 323 -16.10 18.26 2.55
N PRO A 324 -16.76 18.06 3.71
CA PRO A 324 -18.04 17.33 3.79
C PRO A 324 -19.17 17.95 2.96
N ASP A 325 -19.11 19.26 2.69
CA ASP A 325 -20.13 19.99 1.93
C ASP A 325 -19.83 20.08 0.42
N ALA A 326 -18.69 19.57 -0.06
CA ALA A 326 -18.35 19.59 -1.46
C ALA A 326 -19.09 18.50 -2.23
N LYS A 327 -19.56 18.84 -3.43
CA LYS A 327 -20.14 17.87 -4.35
C LYS A 327 -19.02 17.23 -5.14
N ILE A 328 -18.67 15.99 -4.79
CA ILE A 328 -17.62 15.22 -5.44
C ILE A 328 -18.25 14.05 -6.19
N GLY A 329 -18.14 14.09 -7.51
CA GLY A 329 -18.49 12.97 -8.38
C GLY A 329 -17.32 12.02 -8.56
N TYR A 330 -17.62 10.81 -9.03
CA TYR A 330 -16.61 9.79 -9.37
C TYR A 330 -17.09 8.94 -10.54
N THR A 331 -16.12 8.47 -11.32
CA THR A 331 -16.40 7.61 -12.48
C THR A 331 -15.18 6.70 -12.77
N TYR A 332 -15.29 5.90 -13.81
CA TYR A 332 -14.20 5.05 -14.30
C TYR A 332 -12.91 5.85 -14.57
N ILE A 333 -11.76 5.19 -14.48
CA ILE A 333 -10.53 5.74 -15.07
C ILE A 333 -10.78 5.88 -16.58
N PRO A 334 -10.39 7.02 -17.19
CA PRO A 334 -10.56 7.23 -18.63
C PRO A 334 -9.84 6.17 -19.46
N THR A 335 -10.28 5.99 -20.69
CA THR A 335 -9.71 5.07 -21.66
C THR A 335 -8.93 5.81 -22.75
N PRO A 336 -7.95 5.17 -23.41
CA PRO A 336 -7.25 5.77 -24.54
C PRO A 336 -8.17 6.13 -25.70
N LYS A 337 -9.16 5.26 -25.96
CA LYS A 337 -10.11 5.42 -27.08
C LYS A 337 -11.53 5.07 -26.61
N GLU A 338 -12.50 5.64 -27.31
CA GLU A 338 -13.90 5.29 -27.09
C GLU A 338 -14.15 3.79 -27.36
N GLY A 339 -14.87 3.15 -26.45
CA GLY A 339 -15.18 1.71 -26.51
C GLY A 339 -14.11 0.78 -25.95
N ASP A 340 -12.95 1.30 -25.53
CA ASP A 340 -11.96 0.50 -24.81
C ASP A 340 -12.46 0.16 -23.40
N ASN A 341 -11.94 -0.94 -22.83
CA ASN A 341 -12.21 -1.28 -21.45
C ASN A 341 -11.47 -0.33 -20.50
N SER A 342 -12.16 0.17 -19.48
CA SER A 342 -11.52 0.86 -18.38
C SER A 342 -10.85 -0.14 -17.46
N TYR A 343 -9.55 0.02 -17.25
CA TYR A 343 -8.79 -0.75 -16.28
C TYR A 343 -8.37 0.15 -15.13
N THR A 344 -8.51 -0.38 -13.93
CA THR A 344 -7.90 0.17 -12.72
C THR A 344 -6.86 -0.82 -12.21
N TRP A 345 -6.19 -0.51 -11.11
CA TRP A 345 -5.32 -1.46 -10.46
C TRP A 345 -5.62 -1.53 -8.96
N ALA A 346 -5.37 -2.70 -8.38
CA ALA A 346 -5.56 -2.97 -6.96
C ALA A 346 -4.22 -2.81 -6.25
N GLY A 347 -4.15 -1.84 -5.35
CA GLY A 347 -3.09 -1.73 -4.35
C GLY A 347 -3.45 -2.45 -3.08
N GLY A 348 -2.80 -2.12 -1.98
CA GLY A 348 -3.16 -2.52 -0.63
C GLY A 348 -2.00 -3.08 0.17
N TRP A 349 -2.30 -3.49 1.38
CA TRP A 349 -1.34 -3.80 2.41
C TRP A 349 -1.50 -5.22 2.93
N SER A 350 -0.43 -5.74 3.52
CA SER A 350 -0.43 -7.00 4.25
C SER A 350 0.24 -6.82 5.59
N GLY A 351 -0.22 -7.58 6.58
CA GLY A 351 0.46 -7.71 7.85
C GLY A 351 1.60 -8.73 7.76
N VAL A 352 2.78 -8.36 8.21
CA VAL A 352 3.99 -9.18 8.16
C VAL A 352 4.68 -9.23 9.51
N ILE A 353 5.48 -10.27 9.75
CA ILE A 353 6.34 -10.42 10.93
C ILE A 353 7.79 -10.30 10.47
N PRO A 354 8.58 -9.35 11.00
CA PRO A 354 9.99 -9.25 10.64
C PRO A 354 10.78 -10.43 11.22
N GLN A 355 11.77 -10.89 10.46
CA GLN A 355 12.70 -11.90 10.96
C GLN A 355 13.38 -11.42 12.25
N GLY A 356 13.24 -12.17 13.34
CA GLY A 356 13.81 -11.82 14.65
C GLY A 356 12.91 -10.94 15.53
N ALA A 357 11.60 -10.86 15.24
CA ALA A 357 10.59 -10.32 16.15
C ALA A 357 10.69 -10.90 17.54
N LYS A 358 10.40 -10.12 18.60
CA LYS A 358 10.45 -10.59 19.99
C LYS A 358 9.25 -11.43 20.38
N ASN A 359 8.07 -11.06 19.87
CA ASN A 359 6.79 -11.70 20.15
C ASN A 359 6.05 -12.08 18.85
N PRO A 360 6.61 -12.95 18.01
CA PRO A 360 5.99 -13.30 16.72
C PRO A 360 4.59 -13.92 16.89
N GLU A 361 4.37 -14.72 17.94
CA GLU A 361 3.03 -15.25 18.27
C GLU A 361 2.01 -14.16 18.58
N GLY A 362 2.41 -13.14 19.33
CA GLY A 362 1.56 -11.98 19.62
C GLY A 362 1.31 -11.13 18.38
N GLY A 363 2.34 -10.95 17.54
CA GLY A 363 2.23 -10.33 16.24
C GLY A 363 1.24 -11.04 15.34
N PHE A 364 1.35 -12.36 15.20
CA PHE A 364 0.43 -13.15 14.39
C PHE A 364 -1.01 -13.09 14.92
N ALA A 365 -1.22 -13.19 16.23
CA ALA A 365 -2.54 -13.07 16.83
C ALA A 365 -3.19 -11.71 16.56
N PHE A 366 -2.41 -10.61 16.60
CA PHE A 366 -2.92 -9.31 16.22
C PHE A 366 -3.23 -9.23 14.72
N LEU A 367 -2.39 -9.78 13.85
CA LEU A 367 -2.64 -9.80 12.41
C LEU A 367 -3.92 -10.58 12.06
N GLN A 368 -4.17 -11.74 12.68
CA GLN A 368 -5.42 -12.47 12.50
C GLN A 368 -6.65 -11.62 12.89
N TYR A 369 -6.55 -10.87 13.99
CA TYR A 369 -7.62 -9.96 14.43
C TYR A 369 -7.80 -8.80 13.41
N LEU A 370 -6.71 -8.17 13.00
CA LEU A 370 -6.68 -7.02 12.10
C LEU A 370 -7.28 -7.36 10.73
N THR A 371 -6.84 -8.48 10.13
CA THR A 371 -7.23 -8.87 8.77
C THR A 371 -8.56 -9.65 8.72
N GLY A 372 -9.05 -10.07 9.89
CA GLY A 372 -10.25 -10.89 10.03
C GLY A 372 -11.54 -10.07 10.27
N PRO A 373 -12.65 -10.78 10.51
CA PRO A 373 -13.98 -10.17 10.69
C PRO A 373 -14.11 -9.28 11.93
N GLN A 374 -13.15 -9.30 12.85
CA GLN A 374 -13.16 -8.46 14.03
C GLN A 374 -12.60 -7.05 13.76
N GLY A 375 -11.48 -6.95 13.02
CA GLY A 375 -10.78 -5.69 12.78
C GLY A 375 -11.19 -5.02 11.47
N MET A 376 -11.26 -5.79 10.38
CA MET A 376 -11.45 -5.27 9.03
C MET A 376 -12.72 -4.41 8.85
N PRO A 377 -13.91 -4.74 9.44
CA PRO A 377 -15.09 -3.88 9.32
C PRO A 377 -14.89 -2.45 9.85
N THR A 378 -14.07 -2.28 10.90
CA THR A 378 -13.71 -0.97 11.42
C THR A 378 -12.87 -0.19 10.40
N TYR A 379 -11.93 -0.85 9.75
CA TYR A 379 -11.08 -0.22 8.73
C TYR A 379 -11.88 0.20 7.50
N VAL A 380 -12.76 -0.68 6.99
CA VAL A 380 -13.68 -0.37 5.88
C VAL A 380 -14.51 0.89 6.19
N LYS A 381 -15.12 0.96 7.36
CA LYS A 381 -15.99 2.09 7.76
C LYS A 381 -15.24 3.41 7.93
N MET A 382 -14.03 3.36 8.47
CA MET A 382 -13.27 4.56 8.80
C MET A 382 -12.41 5.05 7.64
N ASN A 383 -11.77 4.15 6.87
CA ASN A 383 -10.83 4.48 5.81
C ASN A 383 -11.34 4.21 4.39
N ASN A 384 -12.45 3.50 4.23
CA ASN A 384 -13.04 3.13 2.94
C ASN A 384 -12.20 2.21 2.04
N ASN A 385 -11.16 1.55 2.53
CA ASN A 385 -10.50 0.48 1.80
C ASN A 385 -11.38 -0.78 1.77
N LEU A 386 -11.15 -1.64 0.79
CA LEU A 386 -11.91 -2.87 0.59
C LEU A 386 -11.20 -4.04 1.31
N PRO A 387 -11.94 -5.00 1.88
CA PRO A 387 -11.35 -6.23 2.38
C PRO A 387 -10.90 -7.12 1.23
N VAL A 388 -9.85 -7.91 1.46
CA VAL A 388 -9.39 -8.96 0.53
C VAL A 388 -9.76 -10.37 1.01
N LEU A 389 -10.30 -10.50 2.22
CA LEU A 389 -10.89 -11.74 2.70
C LEU A 389 -12.22 -11.96 1.96
N ARG A 390 -12.36 -13.08 1.24
CA ARG A 390 -13.51 -13.34 0.34
C ARG A 390 -14.86 -13.22 1.04
N GLU A 391 -14.98 -13.74 2.27
CA GLU A 391 -16.22 -13.66 3.05
C GLU A 391 -16.64 -12.21 3.36
N LEU A 392 -15.68 -11.34 3.67
CA LEU A 392 -15.93 -9.93 3.97
C LEU A 392 -16.18 -9.12 2.69
N LEU A 393 -15.48 -9.45 1.60
CA LEU A 393 -15.74 -8.82 0.30
C LEU A 393 -17.13 -9.15 -0.24
N ALA A 394 -17.65 -10.34 0.08
CA ALA A 394 -19.00 -10.76 -0.28
C ALA A 394 -20.09 -10.13 0.62
N ASP A 395 -19.73 -9.63 1.81
CA ASP A 395 -20.69 -9.00 2.74
C ASP A 395 -21.02 -7.56 2.32
N LYS A 396 -22.04 -7.42 1.49
CA LYS A 396 -22.52 -6.12 1.00
C LYS A 396 -22.94 -5.14 2.11
N SER A 397 -23.20 -5.61 3.33
CA SER A 397 -23.56 -4.74 4.47
C SER A 397 -22.39 -3.90 5.00
N LEU A 398 -21.17 -4.23 4.60
CA LEU A 398 -19.97 -3.48 4.94
C LEU A 398 -19.79 -2.21 4.09
N PHE A 399 -20.47 -2.14 2.94
CA PHE A 399 -20.24 -1.11 1.94
C PHE A 399 -21.40 -0.11 1.88
N ASP A 400 -21.09 1.17 1.89
CA ASP A 400 -22.02 2.22 1.50
C ASP A 400 -22.26 2.20 -0.02
N GLU A 401 -23.14 3.06 -0.52
CA GLU A 401 -23.45 3.15 -1.95
C GLU A 401 -22.21 3.39 -2.82
N ASN A 402 -21.28 4.24 -2.35
CA ASN A 402 -20.07 4.57 -3.08
C ASN A 402 -19.16 3.35 -3.20
N LEU A 403 -18.84 2.70 -2.07
CA LEU A 403 -18.00 1.51 -2.07
C LEU A 403 -18.65 0.34 -2.81
N SER A 404 -19.97 0.17 -2.72
CA SER A 404 -20.69 -0.84 -3.49
C SER A 404 -20.48 -0.66 -4.99
N TRP A 405 -20.55 0.60 -5.47
CA TRP A 405 -20.29 0.86 -6.89
C TRP A 405 -18.83 0.50 -7.29
N PHE A 406 -17.85 0.78 -6.43
CA PHE A 406 -16.45 0.41 -6.67
C PHE A 406 -16.28 -1.11 -6.74
N VAL A 407 -16.91 -1.85 -5.81
CA VAL A 407 -16.88 -3.31 -5.78
C VAL A 407 -17.53 -3.92 -7.02
N ASP A 408 -18.66 -3.37 -7.45
CA ASP A 408 -19.44 -3.96 -8.53
C ASP A 408 -18.92 -3.58 -9.93
N ASN A 409 -18.27 -2.40 -10.09
CA ASN A 409 -17.92 -1.88 -11.40
C ASN A 409 -16.41 -1.75 -11.65
N LEU A 410 -15.59 -1.52 -10.63
CA LEU A 410 -14.14 -1.32 -10.79
C LEU A 410 -13.35 -2.55 -10.38
N PHE A 411 -13.71 -3.19 -9.27
CA PHE A 411 -12.96 -4.32 -8.73
C PHE A 411 -12.82 -5.49 -9.71
N PRO A 412 -13.84 -5.89 -10.51
CA PRO A 412 -13.72 -6.98 -11.47
C PRO A 412 -12.72 -6.73 -12.60
N GLY A 413 -12.45 -5.47 -12.92
CA GLY A 413 -11.50 -5.04 -13.96
C GLY A 413 -10.12 -4.67 -13.45
N THR A 414 -9.77 -5.01 -12.21
CA THR A 414 -8.49 -4.64 -11.63
C THR A 414 -7.31 -5.37 -12.28
N LYS A 415 -6.22 -4.62 -12.45
CA LYS A 415 -4.89 -5.15 -12.72
C LYS A 415 -4.08 -5.13 -11.42
N ASN A 416 -3.05 -5.95 -11.34
CA ASN A 416 -2.21 -6.06 -10.15
C ASN A 416 -0.75 -5.84 -10.50
N ARG A 417 -0.03 -5.23 -9.60
CA ARG A 417 1.43 -5.11 -9.73
C ARG A 417 2.04 -6.51 -9.68
N PRO A 418 3.06 -6.81 -10.49
CA PRO A 418 3.71 -8.11 -10.42
C PRO A 418 4.42 -8.28 -9.07
N PRO A 419 4.19 -9.39 -8.32
CA PRO A 419 4.85 -9.66 -7.03
C PRO A 419 6.28 -10.14 -7.26
N LEU A 420 7.18 -9.20 -7.56
CA LEU A 420 8.57 -9.50 -7.92
C LEU A 420 9.50 -9.39 -6.71
N PRO A 421 10.58 -10.19 -6.68
CA PRO A 421 11.61 -10.10 -5.63
C PRO A 421 12.47 -8.83 -5.73
N VAL A 422 12.11 -7.92 -6.61
CA VAL A 422 12.70 -6.59 -6.85
C VAL A 422 11.63 -5.50 -6.88
N GLY A 423 10.53 -5.69 -6.15
CA GLY A 423 9.34 -4.82 -6.21
C GLY A 423 9.65 -3.35 -5.86
N ALA A 424 10.35 -3.09 -4.76
CA ALA A 424 10.73 -1.74 -4.35
C ALA A 424 11.64 -1.07 -5.38
N LYS A 425 12.64 -1.81 -5.90
CA LYS A 425 13.51 -1.31 -6.96
C LYS A 425 12.71 -0.92 -8.20
N TYR A 426 11.76 -1.77 -8.61
CA TYR A 426 10.93 -1.48 -9.78
C TYR A 426 10.07 -0.23 -9.59
N TRP A 427 9.47 -0.07 -8.41
CA TRP A 427 8.72 1.13 -8.05
C TRP A 427 9.57 2.40 -8.15
N ASP A 428 10.79 2.38 -7.58
CA ASP A 428 11.69 3.52 -7.57
C ASP A 428 12.21 3.86 -8.97
N GLU A 429 12.48 2.86 -9.83
CA GLU A 429 12.88 3.08 -11.22
C GLU A 429 11.73 3.64 -12.08
N LEU A 430 10.49 3.16 -11.89
CA LEU A 430 9.32 3.75 -12.55
C LEU A 430 9.11 5.21 -12.13
N LYS A 431 9.32 5.53 -10.85
CA LYS A 431 9.26 6.90 -10.36
C LYS A 431 10.36 7.76 -10.99
N SER A 432 11.57 7.26 -11.08
CA SER A 432 12.69 7.96 -11.72
C SER A 432 12.44 8.21 -13.22
N ALA A 433 11.88 7.21 -13.92
CA ALA A 433 11.49 7.36 -15.32
C ALA A 433 10.40 8.44 -15.49
N TRP A 434 9.38 8.40 -14.65
CA TRP A 434 8.32 9.40 -14.60
C TRP A 434 8.89 10.83 -14.41
N GLU A 435 9.77 11.02 -13.44
CA GLU A 435 10.42 12.31 -13.17
C GLU A 435 11.23 12.80 -14.37
N ALA A 436 12.03 11.92 -15.00
CA ALA A 436 12.82 12.25 -16.17
C ALA A 436 11.96 12.69 -17.37
N ILE A 437 10.83 12.02 -17.59
CA ILE A 437 9.87 12.33 -18.66
C ILE A 437 9.26 13.73 -18.46
N TYR A 438 8.72 14.00 -17.27
CA TYR A 438 8.04 15.27 -17.01
C TYR A 438 8.97 16.47 -16.87
N LEU A 439 10.22 16.23 -16.45
CA LEU A 439 11.27 17.26 -16.47
C LEU A 439 11.87 17.48 -17.87
N GLY A 440 11.46 16.71 -18.89
CA GLY A 440 11.99 16.82 -20.25
C GLY A 440 13.46 16.37 -20.38
N GLN A 441 13.94 15.54 -19.43
CA GLN A 441 15.32 15.02 -19.41
C GLN A 441 15.49 13.81 -20.32
N ALA A 442 14.42 13.07 -20.58
CA ALA A 442 14.40 11.93 -21.48
C ALA A 442 13.06 11.83 -22.22
N SER A 443 13.05 11.14 -23.37
CA SER A 443 11.80 10.72 -24.00
C SER A 443 11.13 9.64 -23.17
N PRO A 444 9.80 9.44 -23.30
CA PRO A 444 9.12 8.30 -22.65
C PRO A 444 9.76 6.96 -22.99
N GLU A 445 10.11 6.74 -24.25
CA GLU A 445 10.77 5.53 -24.75
C GLU A 445 12.12 5.30 -24.05
N ASP A 446 13.00 6.32 -24.02
CA ASP A 446 14.34 6.19 -23.45
C ASP A 446 14.27 5.98 -21.93
N ALA A 447 13.42 6.74 -21.23
CA ALA A 447 13.28 6.63 -19.77
C ALA A 447 12.74 5.24 -19.34
N LEU A 448 11.76 4.71 -20.08
CA LEU A 448 11.16 3.41 -19.76
C LEU A 448 12.07 2.25 -20.19
N ALA A 449 12.84 2.39 -21.27
CA ALA A 449 13.87 1.42 -21.65
C ALA A 449 14.99 1.37 -20.59
N GLN A 450 15.41 2.51 -20.04
CA GLN A 450 16.39 2.55 -18.95
C GLN A 450 15.85 1.90 -17.66
N CYS A 451 14.58 2.17 -17.34
CA CYS A 451 13.90 1.51 -16.21
C CYS A 451 13.92 -0.01 -16.38
N LYS A 452 13.59 -0.52 -17.57
CA LYS A 452 13.66 -1.95 -17.89
C LYS A 452 15.06 -2.51 -17.68
N GLU A 453 16.08 -1.87 -18.23
CA GLU A 453 17.46 -2.33 -18.08
C GLU A 453 17.89 -2.45 -16.63
N ASN A 454 17.62 -1.39 -15.83
CA ASN A 454 18.00 -1.35 -14.43
C ASN A 454 17.33 -2.42 -13.57
N VAL A 455 16.02 -2.65 -13.80
CA VAL A 455 15.25 -3.64 -13.03
C VAL A 455 15.55 -5.06 -13.48
N GLN A 456 15.68 -5.31 -14.80
CA GLN A 456 16.00 -6.62 -15.32
C GLN A 456 17.38 -7.09 -14.86
N GLN A 457 18.36 -6.18 -14.83
CA GLN A 457 19.69 -6.49 -14.32
C GLN A 457 19.66 -7.01 -12.87
N GLU A 458 18.76 -6.48 -12.03
CA GLU A 458 18.61 -6.93 -10.64
C GLU A 458 17.97 -8.34 -10.58
N ILE A 459 16.95 -8.61 -11.41
CA ILE A 459 16.34 -9.93 -11.54
C ILE A 459 17.37 -10.98 -11.97
N ASP A 460 18.16 -10.66 -12.99
CA ASP A 460 19.18 -11.56 -13.56
C ASP A 460 20.30 -11.81 -12.55
N ALA A 461 20.78 -10.77 -11.87
CA ALA A 461 21.82 -10.88 -10.85
C ALA A 461 21.37 -11.71 -9.64
N GLY A 462 20.09 -11.62 -9.26
CA GLY A 462 19.50 -12.41 -8.20
C GLY A 462 19.22 -13.87 -8.58
N GLY A 463 19.22 -14.19 -9.88
CA GLY A 463 18.90 -15.53 -10.37
C GLY A 463 17.45 -15.95 -10.06
N PHE A 464 16.52 -14.98 -10.06
CA PHE A 464 15.14 -15.20 -9.62
C PHE A 464 14.27 -15.91 -10.65
N CYS A 465 14.67 -15.94 -11.92
CA CYS A 465 13.89 -16.62 -12.98
C CYS A 465 14.00 -18.16 -12.90
N PRO A 466 12.91 -18.88 -13.18
CA PRO A 466 11.59 -18.40 -13.57
C PRO A 466 10.75 -17.92 -12.37
N ILE A 467 9.93 -16.90 -12.58
CA ILE A 467 8.95 -16.41 -11.60
C ILE A 467 7.57 -16.93 -12.02
N ALA A 468 6.89 -17.64 -11.13
CA ALA A 468 5.56 -18.17 -11.41
C ALA A 468 4.52 -17.04 -11.53
N PRO A 469 3.61 -17.08 -12.52
CA PRO A 469 2.50 -16.14 -12.57
C PRO A 469 1.59 -16.35 -11.36
N PRO A 470 0.93 -15.25 -10.87
CA PRO A 470 -0.15 -15.39 -9.90
C PRO A 470 -1.25 -16.32 -10.45
N LYS A 471 -1.90 -17.09 -9.59
CA LYS A 471 -3.10 -17.83 -9.99
C LYS A 471 -4.11 -16.80 -10.51
N SER A 472 -4.57 -16.96 -11.75
CA SER A 472 -5.61 -16.09 -12.31
C SER A 472 -6.96 -16.44 -11.66
N GLU A 473 -7.73 -15.43 -11.23
CA GLU A 473 -9.16 -15.65 -11.04
C GLU A 473 -9.74 -16.06 -12.39
N GLU A 474 -10.23 -17.30 -12.51
CA GLU A 474 -11.13 -17.64 -13.60
C GLU A 474 -12.31 -16.67 -13.48
N ALA A 475 -12.49 -15.81 -14.48
CA ALA A 475 -13.62 -14.92 -14.55
C ALA A 475 -14.89 -15.78 -14.37
N THR A 476 -15.48 -15.73 -13.19
CA THR A 476 -16.78 -16.36 -12.97
C THR A 476 -17.73 -15.63 -13.91
N PRO A 477 -18.32 -16.30 -14.92
CA PRO A 477 -19.24 -15.62 -15.82
C PRO A 477 -20.36 -15.06 -14.95
N ALA A 478 -20.63 -13.77 -15.09
CA ALA A 478 -21.76 -13.11 -14.45
C ALA A 478 -23.03 -13.87 -14.84
N SER A 479 -23.64 -14.55 -13.85
CA SER A 479 -24.91 -15.28 -13.97
C SER A 479 -26.09 -14.32 -13.88
#